data_37208afa525cea4d6a9b8b626204a408
#
_entry.id   37208afa525cea4d6a9b8b626204a408
#
_cell.length_a   1.000
_cell.length_b   1.000
_cell.length_c   1.000
_cell.angle_alpha   90.00
_cell.angle_beta   90.00
_cell.angle_gamma   90.00
#
_symmetry.space_group_name_H-M   'P 1'
#
loop_
_entity.id
_entity.type
_entity.pdbx_description
1 polymer ?
#
loop_
_entity_poly.entity_id
_entity_poly.type
_entity_poly.pdbx_seq_one_letter_code
_entity_poly.pdbx_strand_id
1 'polypeptide(L)'
;HSLSKTRYYLYFYDGRRSRIARNVIEVQDGGEENGVFSANMYAYLEDLSNYYQCKLLYHGTMRRGDTFVNFNFENQNNKVERAFLYAIHSFSNGGRMEGLCCCLSTQPILPACFKFLLSSEILEETEELKEKLKVSKEDIRLLKKMNMFVISDHV
;
A
#
# COMPACT_ATOMS: atom_id res chain seq x y z
N HIS A 1 2.32 29.47 2.72
CA HIS A 1 3.19 28.44 2.17
C HIS A 1 2.48 27.09 2.14
N SER A 2 2.10 26.63 0.98
CA SER A 2 1.73 25.25 0.82
C SER A 2 3.00 24.41 0.79
N LEU A 3 3.09 23.40 1.67
CA LEU A 3 4.18 22.44 1.62
C LEU A 3 4.00 21.57 0.38
N SER A 4 5.12 21.18 -0.25
CA SER A 4 5.07 20.23 -1.35
C SER A 4 4.65 18.85 -0.85
N LYS A 5 4.15 18.03 -1.75
CA LYS A 5 3.68 16.67 -1.44
C LYS A 5 4.36 15.68 -2.36
N THR A 6 4.78 14.55 -1.80
CA THR A 6 5.21 13.39 -2.58
C THR A 6 4.03 12.45 -2.71
N ARG A 7 3.79 11.98 -3.90
CA ARG A 7 2.66 11.11 -4.20
C ARG A 7 3.14 9.73 -4.60
N TYR A 8 2.47 8.71 -4.04
CA TYR A 8 2.70 7.32 -4.38
C TYR A 8 1.41 6.69 -4.84
N TYR A 9 1.51 5.72 -5.73
CA TYR A 9 0.40 4.91 -6.22
C TYR A 9 0.57 3.50 -5.69
N LEU A 10 -0.42 3.02 -4.97
CA LEU A 10 -0.42 1.69 -4.37
C LEU A 10 -1.35 0.80 -5.15
N TYR A 11 -0.83 -0.35 -5.59
CA TYR A 11 -1.58 -1.34 -6.38
C TYR A 11 -1.64 -2.65 -5.62
N PHE A 12 -2.83 -3.24 -5.57
CA PHE A 12 -3.00 -4.60 -5.04
C PHE A 12 -4.09 -5.31 -5.81
N TYR A 13 -4.15 -6.63 -5.69
CA TYR A 13 -5.18 -7.42 -6.36
C TYR A 13 -6.37 -7.62 -5.42
N ASP A 14 -7.55 -7.18 -5.84
CA ASP A 14 -8.79 -7.42 -5.12
C ASP A 14 -9.42 -8.71 -5.67
N GLY A 15 -9.23 -9.81 -4.94
CA GLY A 15 -9.70 -11.12 -5.37
C GLY A 15 -11.22 -11.25 -5.41
N ARG A 16 -11.94 -10.45 -4.65
CA ARG A 16 -13.40 -10.49 -4.66
C ARG A 16 -14.01 -9.86 -5.89
N ARG A 17 -13.36 -8.82 -6.41
CA ARG A 17 -13.77 -8.12 -7.63
C ARG A 17 -13.00 -8.58 -8.85
N SER A 18 -12.01 -9.46 -8.66
CA SER A 18 -11.13 -9.97 -9.71
C SER A 18 -10.48 -8.87 -10.54
N ARG A 19 -10.01 -7.84 -9.85
CA ARG A 19 -9.37 -6.69 -10.51
C ARG A 19 -8.29 -6.05 -9.65
N ILE A 20 -7.45 -5.26 -10.30
CA ILE A 20 -6.47 -4.43 -9.61
C ILE A 20 -7.19 -3.30 -8.87
N ALA A 21 -6.91 -3.15 -7.59
CA ALA A 21 -7.35 -2.01 -6.79
C ALA A 21 -6.21 -1.01 -6.68
N ARG A 22 -6.56 0.27 -6.58
CA ARG A 22 -5.60 1.37 -6.60
C ARG A 22 -5.89 2.36 -5.49
N ASN A 23 -4.85 2.72 -4.76
CA ASN A 23 -4.91 3.78 -3.75
C ASN A 23 -3.85 4.83 -4.09
N VAL A 24 -4.07 6.06 -3.67
CA VAL A 24 -3.05 7.10 -3.72
C VAL A 24 -2.64 7.45 -2.29
N ILE A 25 -1.34 7.53 -2.06
CA ILE A 25 -0.79 8.01 -0.79
C ILE A 25 -0.10 9.34 -1.06
N GLU A 26 -0.52 10.38 -0.35
CA GLU A 26 0.18 11.67 -0.33
C GLU A 26 0.98 11.77 0.95
N VAL A 27 2.25 12.09 0.81
CA VAL A 27 3.14 12.35 1.93
C VAL A 27 3.52 13.82 1.89
N GLN A 28 3.34 14.52 2.99
CA GLN A 28 3.69 15.93 3.08
C GLN A 28 5.20 16.06 3.25
N ASP A 29 5.86 16.72 2.28
CA ASP A 29 7.28 17.00 2.34
C ASP A 29 7.53 18.18 3.29
N GLY A 30 8.59 18.10 4.06
CA GLY A 30 8.88 19.12 5.07
C GLY A 30 7.95 18.95 6.29
N GLY A 31 8.21 19.70 7.34
CA GLY A 31 7.43 19.61 8.56
C GLY A 31 7.54 18.27 9.27
N GLU A 32 8.51 17.45 8.89
CA GLU A 32 8.76 16.20 9.60
C GLU A 32 9.25 16.47 11.01
N GLU A 33 8.82 15.62 11.92
CA GLU A 33 9.29 15.63 13.30
C GLU A 33 9.82 14.24 13.63
N ASN A 34 11.10 14.15 13.97
CA ASN A 34 11.77 12.88 14.32
C ASN A 34 11.66 11.81 13.22
N GLY A 35 11.77 12.20 11.94
CA GLY A 35 11.67 11.28 10.81
C GLY A 35 10.25 10.80 10.51
N VAL A 36 9.25 11.46 11.07
CA VAL A 36 7.83 11.13 10.87
C VAL A 36 7.19 12.18 9.99
N PHE A 37 6.60 11.74 8.89
CA PHE A 37 5.90 12.60 7.93
C PHE A 37 4.40 12.40 8.04
N SER A 38 3.64 13.47 7.88
CA SER A 38 2.18 13.37 7.75
C SER A 38 1.83 12.75 6.40
N ALA A 39 0.85 11.85 6.38
CA ALA A 39 0.44 11.14 5.17
C ALA A 39 -1.07 10.91 5.16
N ASN A 40 -1.63 10.88 3.95
CA ASN A 40 -3.03 10.52 3.70
C ASN A 40 -3.09 9.41 2.66
N MET A 41 -4.03 8.50 2.81
CA MET A 41 -4.30 7.47 1.81
C MET A 41 -5.74 7.57 1.33
N TYR A 42 -5.89 7.70 0.03
CA TYR A 42 -7.16 7.76 -0.69
C TYR A 42 -7.37 6.39 -1.32
N ALA A 43 -8.36 5.64 -0.85
CA ALA A 43 -8.46 4.22 -1.13
C ALA A 43 -9.57 3.86 -2.11
N TYR A 44 -9.36 2.76 -2.83
CA TYR A 44 -10.31 2.17 -3.79
C TYR A 44 -10.76 3.16 -4.87
N LEU A 45 -9.78 3.75 -5.53
CA LEU A 45 -10.03 4.79 -6.52
C LEU A 45 -10.46 4.21 -7.87
N GLU A 46 -11.52 4.78 -8.43
CA GLU A 46 -11.91 4.52 -9.82
C GLU A 46 -11.11 5.40 -10.78
N ASP A 47 -10.91 6.66 -10.42
CA ASP A 47 -10.18 7.64 -11.25
C ASP A 47 -8.97 8.19 -10.48
N LEU A 48 -7.78 7.81 -10.90
CA LEU A 48 -6.53 8.25 -10.28
C LEU A 48 -6.29 9.76 -10.44
N SER A 49 -6.87 10.38 -11.46
CA SER A 49 -6.71 11.83 -11.67
C SER A 49 -7.57 12.66 -10.72
N ASN A 50 -8.55 12.07 -10.08
CA ASN A 50 -9.49 12.74 -9.18
C ASN A 50 -9.61 12.02 -7.85
N TYR A 51 -8.48 11.75 -7.22
CA TYR A 51 -8.43 10.92 -6.02
C TYR A 51 -9.00 11.59 -4.76
N TYR A 52 -9.14 12.90 -4.74
CA TYR A 52 -9.78 13.60 -3.62
C TYR A 52 -11.27 13.27 -3.49
N GLN A 53 -11.90 12.72 -4.51
CA GLN A 53 -13.29 12.28 -4.46
C GLN A 53 -13.43 10.81 -4.02
N CYS A 54 -12.48 10.30 -3.28
CA CYS A 54 -12.55 8.95 -2.74
C CYS A 54 -13.64 8.84 -1.66
N LYS A 55 -14.18 7.63 -1.52
CA LYS A 55 -15.15 7.31 -0.47
C LYS A 55 -14.49 6.89 0.83
N LEU A 56 -13.23 6.55 0.80
CA LEU A 56 -12.50 6.01 1.92
C LEU A 56 -11.17 6.73 2.07
N LEU A 57 -11.06 7.49 3.14
CA LEU A 57 -9.87 8.30 3.43
C LEU A 57 -9.25 7.85 4.74
N TYR A 58 -7.94 7.61 4.69
CA TYR A 58 -7.11 7.33 5.87
C TYR A 58 -6.14 8.48 6.09
N HIS A 59 -5.92 8.81 7.33
CA HIS A 59 -4.92 9.79 7.73
C HIS A 59 -3.93 9.15 8.68
N GLY A 60 -2.68 9.56 8.62
CA GLY A 60 -1.66 9.04 9.52
C GLY A 60 -0.27 9.55 9.21
N THR A 61 0.68 8.64 9.31
CA THR A 61 2.11 8.97 9.25
C THR A 61 2.87 7.99 8.37
N MET A 62 3.99 8.49 7.86
CA MET A 62 5.00 7.67 7.19
C MET A 62 6.32 7.80 7.97
N ARG A 63 7.03 6.69 8.13
CA ARG A 63 8.40 6.65 8.63
C ARG A 63 9.28 6.02 7.57
N ARG A 64 10.39 6.67 7.28
CA ARG A 64 11.32 6.22 6.23
C ARG A 64 12.63 5.78 6.85
N GLY A 65 13.02 4.53 6.60
CA GLY A 65 14.36 4.03 6.87
C GLY A 65 15.13 3.81 5.57
N ASP A 66 16.33 3.26 5.67
CA ASP A 66 17.17 3.03 4.50
C ASP A 66 16.64 1.90 3.61
N THR A 67 16.10 0.86 4.22
CA THR A 67 15.60 -0.33 3.51
C THR A 67 14.09 -0.40 3.51
N PHE A 68 13.47 0.04 4.60
CA PHE A 68 12.03 -0.08 4.82
C PHE A 68 11.37 1.28 4.96
N VAL A 69 10.12 1.31 4.54
CA VAL A 69 9.21 2.42 4.78
C VAL A 69 7.96 1.85 5.44
N ASN A 70 7.43 2.53 6.44
CA ASN A 70 6.15 2.12 7.00
C ASN A 70 5.16 3.26 7.04
N PHE A 71 3.88 2.89 6.95
CA PHE A 71 2.76 3.80 7.07
C PHE A 71 1.83 3.30 8.17
N ASN A 72 1.32 4.22 8.95
CA ASN A 72 0.35 3.94 10.01
C ASN A 72 -0.85 4.84 9.77
N PHE A 73 -1.95 4.25 9.31
CA PHE A 73 -3.15 4.97 8.90
C PHE A 73 -4.36 4.66 9.78
N GLU A 74 -5.21 5.64 9.92
CA GLU A 74 -6.47 5.57 10.64
C GLU A 74 -7.58 6.02 9.71
N ASN A 75 -8.68 5.24 9.62
CA ASN A 75 -9.85 5.62 8.84
C ASN A 75 -10.51 6.86 9.46
N GLN A 76 -10.74 7.88 8.67
CA GLN A 76 -11.31 9.15 9.15
C GLN A 76 -12.73 9.00 9.69
N ASN A 77 -13.50 8.05 9.17
CA ASN A 77 -14.89 7.83 9.58
C ASN A 77 -15.05 6.77 10.67
N ASN A 78 -14.04 5.94 10.88
CA ASN A 78 -14.06 4.89 11.89
C ASN A 78 -12.64 4.69 12.43
N LYS A 79 -12.34 5.30 13.54
CA LYS A 79 -10.99 5.35 14.10
C LYS A 79 -10.48 4.01 14.63
N VAL A 80 -11.34 3.03 14.81
CA VAL A 80 -10.93 1.66 15.16
C VAL A 80 -10.30 0.97 13.94
N GLU A 81 -10.76 1.33 12.74
CA GLU A 81 -10.21 0.76 11.51
C GLU A 81 -8.89 1.43 11.15
N ARG A 82 -7.84 0.64 11.15
CA ARG A 82 -6.48 1.08 10.89
C ARG A 82 -5.87 0.24 9.78
N ALA A 83 -4.86 0.81 9.11
CA ALA A 83 -4.07 0.11 8.11
C ALA A 83 -2.59 0.35 8.39
N PHE A 84 -1.84 -0.74 8.50
CA PHE A 84 -0.39 -0.70 8.70
C PHE A 84 0.28 -1.26 7.46
N LEU A 85 1.17 -0.49 6.87
CA LEU A 85 1.88 -0.86 5.66
C LEU A 85 3.37 -0.88 5.94
N TYR A 86 4.01 -2.00 5.61
CA TYR A 86 5.46 -2.09 5.52
C TYR A 86 5.86 -2.35 4.09
N ALA A 87 6.75 -1.51 3.56
CA ALA A 87 7.28 -1.66 2.23
C ALA A 87 8.79 -1.80 2.27
N ILE A 88 9.33 -2.60 1.36
CA ILE A 88 10.76 -2.78 1.18
C ILE A 88 11.15 -2.29 -0.21
N HIS A 89 12.26 -1.56 -0.29
CA HIS A 89 12.81 -1.13 -1.57
C HIS A 89 13.25 -2.33 -2.39
N SER A 90 12.81 -2.38 -3.63
CA SER A 90 13.25 -3.40 -4.57
C SER A 90 14.25 -2.77 -5.54
N PHE A 91 15.52 -3.14 -5.41
CA PHE A 91 16.55 -2.63 -6.29
C PHE A 91 16.38 -3.07 -7.75
N SER A 92 15.68 -4.18 -7.97
CA SER A 92 15.46 -4.74 -9.30
C SER A 92 14.29 -4.11 -10.06
N ASN A 93 13.45 -3.31 -9.40
CA ASN A 93 12.19 -2.80 -9.95
C ASN A 93 12.14 -1.28 -10.15
N GLY A 94 13.27 -0.63 -10.45
CA GLY A 94 13.28 0.78 -10.84
C GLY A 94 12.75 1.73 -9.78
N GLY A 95 13.04 1.48 -8.49
CA GLY A 95 12.62 2.35 -7.39
C GLY A 95 11.23 2.07 -6.85
N ARG A 96 10.55 1.03 -7.35
CA ARG A 96 9.30 0.57 -6.79
C ARG A 96 9.53 -0.14 -5.47
N MET A 97 8.50 -0.14 -4.62
CA MET A 97 8.53 -0.84 -3.34
C MET A 97 7.47 -1.92 -3.33
N GLU A 98 7.76 -3.01 -2.65
CA GLU A 98 6.80 -4.09 -2.41
C GLU A 98 6.54 -4.17 -0.92
N GLY A 99 5.34 -4.55 -0.52
CA GLY A 99 5.02 -4.59 0.88
C GLY A 99 3.79 -5.39 1.24
N LEU A 100 3.53 -5.38 2.53
CA LEU A 100 2.36 -6.01 3.12
C LEU A 100 1.56 -4.96 3.88
N CYS A 101 0.24 -5.02 3.70
CA CYS A 101 -0.71 -4.20 4.42
C CYS A 101 -1.51 -5.08 5.37
N CYS A 102 -1.52 -4.72 6.65
CA CYS A 102 -2.39 -5.34 7.64
C CYS A 102 -3.55 -4.40 7.94
N CYS A 103 -4.78 -4.87 7.75
CA CYS A 103 -5.98 -4.05 7.82
C CYS A 103 -7.21 -4.91 8.12
N LEU A 104 -8.38 -4.30 8.00
CA LEU A 104 -9.64 -5.04 7.99
C LEU A 104 -10.11 -5.23 6.55
N SER A 105 -10.50 -6.45 6.22
CA SER A 105 -11.17 -6.73 4.95
C SER A 105 -12.59 -6.19 4.98
N THR A 106 -13.27 -6.21 3.83
CA THR A 106 -14.69 -5.89 3.74
C THR A 106 -15.44 -7.15 3.25
N GLN A 107 -16.64 -7.39 3.74
CA GLN A 107 -17.53 -8.47 3.31
C GLN A 107 -16.87 -9.86 3.23
N PRO A 108 -16.48 -10.51 4.30
CA PRO A 108 -16.72 -10.11 5.69
C PRO A 108 -15.66 -9.14 6.23
N ILE A 109 -15.95 -8.48 7.34
CA ILE A 109 -14.98 -7.62 8.02
C ILE A 109 -14.15 -8.49 8.95
N LEU A 110 -12.91 -8.72 8.56
CA LEU A 110 -11.97 -9.59 9.29
C LEU A 110 -10.57 -8.98 9.26
N PRO A 111 -9.74 -9.25 10.28
CA PRO A 111 -8.32 -8.94 10.17
C PRO A 111 -7.73 -9.64 8.96
N ALA A 112 -7.01 -8.89 8.13
CA ALA A 112 -6.48 -9.38 6.88
C ALA A 112 -5.11 -8.78 6.58
N CYS A 113 -4.35 -9.48 5.75
CA CYS A 113 -3.07 -9.00 5.26
C CYS A 113 -2.99 -9.27 3.77
N PHE A 114 -2.58 -8.26 2.99
CA PHE A 114 -2.40 -8.42 1.56
C PHE A 114 -1.10 -7.78 1.10
N LYS A 115 -0.55 -8.32 0.00
CA LYS A 115 0.65 -7.75 -0.61
C LYS A 115 0.28 -6.62 -1.56
N PHE A 116 1.18 -5.65 -1.70
CA PHE A 116 0.99 -4.50 -2.59
C PHE A 116 2.28 -4.11 -3.29
N LEU A 117 2.14 -3.31 -4.34
CA LEU A 117 3.22 -2.64 -5.02
C LEU A 117 3.02 -1.13 -4.86
N LEU A 118 4.08 -0.43 -4.49
CA LEU A 118 4.06 1.02 -4.34
C LEU A 118 4.97 1.64 -5.40
N SER A 119 4.46 2.61 -6.14
CA SER A 119 5.17 3.27 -7.24
C SER A 119 5.07 4.78 -7.12
N SER A 120 6.14 5.49 -7.48
CA SER A 120 6.09 6.95 -7.60
C SER A 120 5.40 7.42 -8.88
N GLU A 121 5.12 6.50 -9.81
CA GLU A 121 4.49 6.78 -11.09
C GLU A 121 3.23 5.94 -11.27
N ILE A 122 2.29 6.46 -12.08
CA ILE A 122 1.12 5.69 -12.48
C ILE A 122 1.58 4.55 -13.38
N LEU A 123 1.19 3.33 -13.05
CA LEU A 123 1.54 2.14 -13.81
C LEU A 123 0.44 1.78 -14.79
N GLU A 124 0.82 1.26 -15.95
CA GLU A 124 -0.10 0.63 -16.86
C GLU A 124 -0.61 -0.68 -16.23
N GLU A 125 -1.93 -0.87 -16.22
CA GLU A 125 -2.56 -2.04 -15.59
C GLU A 125 -2.64 -3.19 -16.58
N THR A 126 -1.52 -3.85 -16.77
CA THR A 126 -1.37 -4.99 -17.69
C THR A 126 -1.75 -6.32 -17.01
N GLU A 127 -1.94 -7.37 -17.80
CA GLU A 127 -2.11 -8.72 -17.26
C GLU A 127 -0.87 -9.17 -16.48
N GLU A 128 0.32 -8.75 -16.91
CA GLU A 128 1.56 -9.03 -16.19
C GLU A 128 1.57 -8.42 -14.80
N LEU A 129 1.16 -7.14 -14.68
CA LEU A 129 1.03 -6.49 -13.38
C LEU A 129 0.00 -7.22 -12.50
N LYS A 130 -1.13 -7.56 -13.07
CA LYS A 130 -2.20 -8.29 -12.36
C LYS A 130 -1.70 -9.62 -11.80
N GLU A 131 -0.97 -10.39 -12.60
CA GLU A 131 -0.40 -11.66 -12.15
C GLU A 131 0.65 -11.48 -11.04
N LYS A 132 1.46 -10.43 -11.16
CA LYS A 132 2.45 -10.10 -10.13
C LYS A 132 1.79 -9.76 -8.78
N LEU A 133 0.64 -9.11 -8.81
CA LEU A 133 -0.08 -8.70 -7.59
C LEU A 133 -0.85 -9.84 -6.93
N LYS A 134 -1.17 -10.90 -7.66
CA LYS A 134 -1.86 -12.06 -7.11
C LYS A 134 -0.94 -12.87 -6.20
N VAL A 135 -1.55 -13.56 -5.25
CA VAL A 135 -0.85 -14.55 -4.42
C VAL A 135 -0.32 -15.65 -5.35
N SER A 136 0.99 -15.86 -5.35
CA SER A 136 1.66 -16.84 -6.20
C SER A 136 1.81 -18.19 -5.51
N LYS A 137 2.21 -19.21 -6.28
CA LYS A 137 2.56 -20.53 -5.71
C LYS A 137 3.72 -20.41 -4.73
N GLU A 138 4.70 -19.55 -5.02
CA GLU A 138 5.84 -19.30 -4.15
C GLU A 138 5.42 -18.62 -2.84
N ASP A 139 4.50 -17.65 -2.92
CA ASP A 139 3.93 -17.03 -1.72
C ASP A 139 3.30 -18.07 -0.80
N ILE A 140 2.54 -19.01 -1.36
CA ILE A 140 1.88 -20.08 -0.61
C ILE A 140 2.91 -21.03 -0.01
N ARG A 141 3.93 -21.41 -0.78
CA ARG A 141 5.01 -22.28 -0.31
C ARG A 141 5.70 -21.70 0.90
N LEU A 142 6.05 -20.42 0.84
CA LEU A 142 6.72 -19.72 1.94
C LEU A 142 5.79 -19.53 3.14
N LEU A 143 4.53 -19.23 2.89
CA LEU A 143 3.53 -19.12 3.96
C LEU A 143 3.46 -20.42 4.77
N LYS A 144 3.42 -21.56 4.10
CA LYS A 144 3.39 -22.87 4.76
C LYS A 144 4.69 -23.21 5.46
N LYS A 145 5.82 -22.90 4.83
CA LYS A 145 7.15 -23.19 5.38
C LYS A 145 7.46 -22.36 6.61
N MET A 146 7.19 -21.06 6.54
CA MET A 146 7.53 -20.10 7.59
C MET A 146 6.41 -19.87 8.58
N ASN A 147 5.22 -20.35 8.26
CA ASN A 147 3.99 -20.03 9.00
C ASN A 147 3.79 -18.50 9.15
N MET A 148 4.13 -17.79 8.09
CA MET A 148 4.16 -16.33 8.08
C MET A 148 4.06 -15.86 6.64
N PHE A 149 3.24 -14.83 6.37
CA PHE A 149 3.18 -14.24 5.04
C PHE A 149 4.36 -13.27 4.87
N VAL A 150 5.17 -13.48 3.83
CA VAL A 150 6.34 -12.65 3.53
C VAL A 150 6.34 -12.25 2.06
N ILE A 151 7.12 -11.23 1.71
CA ILE A 151 7.36 -10.85 0.32
C ILE A 151 8.36 -11.85 -0.27
N SER A 152 7.88 -12.71 -1.17
CA SER A 152 8.63 -13.86 -1.68
C SER A 152 9.87 -13.47 -2.48
N ASP A 153 9.83 -12.35 -3.19
CA ASP A 153 10.93 -11.90 -4.04
C ASP A 153 12.20 -11.52 -3.26
N HIS A 154 12.11 -11.42 -1.94
CA HIS A 154 13.21 -11.03 -1.06
C HIS A 154 13.71 -12.18 -0.17
N VAL A 155 13.22 -13.37 -0.38
CA VAL A 155 13.61 -14.55 0.41
C VAL A 155 14.64 -15.40 -0.31
#